data_f1c05be0b4073b5680c1f6d940d7ebbd
#
_entry.id   f1c05be0b4073b5680c1f6d940d7ebbd
#
_cell.length_a   1.000
_cell.length_b   1.000
_cell.length_c   1.000
_cell.angle_alpha   90.00
_cell.angle_beta   90.00
_cell.angle_gamma   90.00
#
_symmetry.space_group_name_H-M   'P 1'
#
loop_
_entity.id
_entity.type
_entity.pdbx_description
1 polymer ?
#
loop_
_entity_poly.entity_id
_entity_poly.type
_entity_poly.pdbx_seq_one_letter_code
_entity_poly.pdbx_strand_id
1 'polypeptide(L)'
;YKSYFIEVEPGIKVHVLDVGEGFPVFLMHGNPTSGFLYRKIVEGLPLDKVRIIMPTSPGLGFSSKIPASEHKLENHIRWINAVLNELELKELIYAGQDWGGPIGMGALSLSPNLLKGAVVMNTGFNAPTLSIDLSPAHATVKTPVIGELIVEVFFSMFDRLGNVQGDPESWTPEVAELYGKPLYDNGNAKAPLAMMRMVTDGPSHPSTPSMIKIENYVKTLDIPVEIVWGMSDPILGKALPRMEENFPKAPVTQTDAGHFLQEEVPDEIAQALIRVLSQVKE
;
A
#
# COMPACT_ATOMS: atom_id res chain seq x y z
N TYR A 1 1.72 11.98 -17.40
CA TYR A 1 1.64 12.05 -15.93
C TYR A 1 1.69 13.50 -15.49
N LYS A 2 0.73 13.89 -14.62
CA LYS A 2 0.85 15.07 -13.78
C LYS A 2 1.54 14.63 -12.48
N SER A 3 2.40 15.51 -11.94
CA SER A 3 3.10 15.29 -10.68
C SER A 3 2.94 16.56 -9.85
N TYR A 4 2.31 16.44 -8.67
CA TYR A 4 1.99 17.58 -7.82
C TYR A 4 1.94 17.19 -6.35
N PHE A 5 1.80 18.19 -5.48
CA PHE A 5 1.70 18.00 -4.04
C PHE A 5 0.36 18.49 -3.52
N ILE A 6 -0.22 17.72 -2.60
CA ILE A 6 -1.38 18.11 -1.79
C ILE A 6 -0.89 18.34 -0.36
N GLU A 7 -1.13 19.53 0.19
CA GLU A 7 -0.86 19.82 1.60
C GLU A 7 -2.02 19.28 2.44
N VAL A 8 -1.75 18.26 3.24
CA VAL A 8 -2.74 17.53 4.04
C VAL A 8 -2.83 18.02 5.49
N GLU A 9 -1.76 18.63 5.96
CA GLU A 9 -1.64 19.36 7.24
C GLU A 9 -0.56 20.44 7.06
N PRO A 10 -0.50 21.48 7.91
CA PRO A 10 0.55 22.49 7.82
C PRO A 10 1.95 21.87 7.80
N GLY A 11 2.64 22.04 6.67
CA GLY A 11 3.99 21.52 6.43
C GLY A 11 4.05 20.03 6.02
N ILE A 12 2.94 19.31 5.94
CA ILE A 12 2.91 17.92 5.46
C ILE A 12 2.27 17.86 4.09
N LYS A 13 3.06 17.51 3.08
CA LYS A 13 2.65 17.41 1.69
C LYS A 13 2.75 15.97 1.20
N VAL A 14 1.71 15.51 0.55
CA VAL A 14 1.64 14.22 -0.14
C VAL A 14 1.94 14.44 -1.60
N HIS A 15 2.94 13.76 -2.13
CA HIS A 15 3.22 13.72 -3.56
C HIS A 15 2.21 12.81 -4.26
N VAL A 16 1.67 13.26 -5.38
CA VAL A 16 0.68 12.54 -6.18
C VAL A 16 1.12 12.46 -7.63
N LEU A 17 1.12 11.26 -8.18
CA LEU A 17 1.15 11.02 -9.62
C LEU A 17 -0.29 10.81 -10.10
N ASP A 18 -0.65 11.45 -11.20
CA ASP A 18 -2.02 11.46 -11.72
C ASP A 18 -1.97 11.39 -13.26
N VAL A 19 -2.73 10.46 -13.84
CA VAL A 19 -2.71 10.23 -15.29
C VAL A 19 -4.05 9.69 -15.78
N GLY A 20 -4.40 10.03 -17.00
CA GLY A 20 -5.66 9.64 -17.64
C GLY A 20 -6.83 10.54 -17.28
N GLU A 21 -8.00 10.21 -17.82
CA GLU A 21 -9.25 10.93 -17.66
C GLU A 21 -10.41 9.94 -17.51
N GLY A 22 -11.42 10.28 -16.73
CA GLY A 22 -12.60 9.43 -16.55
C GLY A 22 -12.79 8.92 -15.13
N PHE A 23 -13.19 7.64 -14.97
CA PHE A 23 -13.52 7.07 -13.66
C PHE A 23 -12.28 7.01 -12.75
N PRO A 24 -12.36 7.52 -11.51
CA PRO A 24 -11.19 7.55 -10.62
C PRO A 24 -10.78 6.15 -10.15
N VAL A 25 -9.49 5.86 -10.28
CA VAL A 25 -8.82 4.67 -9.74
C VAL A 25 -7.71 5.14 -8.80
N PHE A 26 -7.84 4.84 -7.52
CA PHE A 26 -6.92 5.29 -6.47
C PHE A 26 -6.02 4.12 -6.05
N LEU A 27 -4.72 4.23 -6.33
CA LEU A 27 -3.75 3.16 -6.16
C LEU A 27 -2.80 3.48 -5.00
N MET A 28 -2.83 2.66 -3.95
CA MET A 28 -2.09 2.91 -2.72
C MET A 28 -0.98 1.88 -2.51
N HIS A 29 0.27 2.36 -2.54
CA HIS A 29 1.47 1.56 -2.32
C HIS A 29 1.74 1.28 -0.84
N GLY A 30 2.64 0.35 -0.57
CA GLY A 30 3.13 0.01 0.75
C GLY A 30 4.56 0.48 1.04
N ASN A 31 5.15 -0.08 2.08
CA ASN A 31 6.50 0.23 2.53
C ASN A 31 7.54 -0.66 1.78
N PRO A 32 8.65 -0.13 1.30
CA PRO A 32 9.15 1.25 1.36
C PRO A 32 8.99 2.01 0.03
N THR A 33 8.04 1.64 -0.80
CA THR A 33 7.89 2.14 -2.17
C THR A 33 7.22 3.53 -2.25
N SER A 34 6.68 3.88 -3.39
CA SER A 34 5.96 5.13 -3.67
C SER A 34 4.86 4.89 -4.70
N GLY A 35 4.06 5.89 -5.03
CA GLY A 35 3.07 5.80 -6.10
C GLY A 35 3.63 5.32 -7.43
N PHE A 36 4.93 5.47 -7.66
CA PHE A 36 5.63 4.98 -8.85
C PHE A 36 5.59 3.44 -9.01
N LEU A 37 5.28 2.70 -7.95
CA LEU A 37 5.11 1.23 -7.97
C LEU A 37 4.10 0.78 -9.03
N TYR A 38 3.11 1.61 -9.30
CA TYR A 38 2.01 1.27 -10.21
C TYR A 38 2.28 1.63 -11.68
N ARG A 39 3.47 2.15 -12.05
CA ARG A 39 3.77 2.62 -13.41
C ARG A 39 3.51 1.59 -14.51
N LYS A 40 3.89 0.32 -14.26
CA LYS A 40 3.68 -0.76 -15.24
C LYS A 40 2.18 -1.10 -15.41
N ILE A 41 1.41 -1.03 -14.33
CA ILE A 41 -0.03 -1.29 -14.36
C ILE A 41 -0.77 -0.23 -15.18
N VAL A 42 -0.32 1.03 -15.09
CA VAL A 42 -0.89 2.15 -15.86
C VAL A 42 -0.86 1.87 -17.36
N GLU A 43 0.17 1.18 -17.86
CA GLU A 43 0.32 0.84 -19.29
C GLU A 43 -0.77 -0.10 -19.80
N GLY A 44 -1.33 -0.94 -18.91
CA GLY A 44 -2.41 -1.90 -19.22
C GLY A 44 -3.82 -1.32 -19.07
N LEU A 45 -3.98 -0.03 -18.68
CA LEU A 45 -5.29 0.55 -18.39
C LEU A 45 -5.74 1.53 -19.47
N PRO A 46 -7.08 1.62 -19.74
CA PRO A 46 -7.64 2.52 -20.75
C PRO A 46 -7.68 3.97 -20.21
N LEU A 47 -6.59 4.72 -20.43
CA LEU A 47 -6.39 6.08 -19.89
C LEU A 47 -7.38 7.14 -20.41
N ASP A 48 -8.13 6.82 -21.44
CA ASP A 48 -9.26 7.62 -21.95
C ASP A 48 -10.57 7.37 -21.16
N LYS A 49 -10.59 6.37 -20.29
CA LYS A 49 -11.77 5.95 -19.51
C LYS A 49 -11.55 5.97 -18.00
N VAL A 50 -10.29 5.98 -17.57
CA VAL A 50 -9.92 5.99 -16.16
C VAL A 50 -8.91 7.09 -15.85
N ARG A 51 -9.10 7.75 -14.71
CA ARG A 51 -8.12 8.64 -14.10
C ARG A 51 -7.43 7.91 -12.96
N ILE A 52 -6.14 7.68 -13.08
CA ILE A 52 -5.34 6.91 -12.13
C ILE A 52 -4.61 7.89 -11.22
N ILE A 53 -4.84 7.76 -9.91
CA ILE A 53 -4.32 8.62 -8.85
C ILE A 53 -3.45 7.77 -7.93
N MET A 54 -2.18 8.09 -7.83
CA MET A 54 -1.15 7.33 -7.12
C MET A 54 -0.45 8.23 -6.10
N PRO A 55 -1.02 8.42 -4.91
CA PRO A 55 -0.35 9.18 -3.87
C PRO A 55 0.82 8.40 -3.28
N THR A 56 1.79 9.12 -2.74
CA THR A 56 2.90 8.58 -1.96
C THR A 56 2.72 8.91 -0.49
N SER A 57 2.75 7.93 0.38
CA SER A 57 2.62 8.12 1.83
C SER A 57 3.65 9.12 2.38
N PRO A 58 3.27 10.03 3.31
CA PRO A 58 4.22 10.85 4.04
C PRO A 58 5.35 10.02 4.63
N GLY A 59 6.57 10.52 4.50
CA GLY A 59 7.79 9.81 4.87
C GLY A 59 8.46 9.04 3.74
N LEU A 60 7.75 8.73 2.64
CA LEU A 60 8.26 7.96 1.51
C LEU A 60 8.37 8.81 0.24
N GLY A 61 9.20 8.34 -0.71
CA GLY A 61 9.41 8.96 -2.00
C GLY A 61 9.64 10.47 -1.90
N PHE A 62 8.85 11.24 -2.65
CA PHE A 62 8.90 12.72 -2.67
C PHE A 62 7.97 13.40 -1.65
N SER A 63 7.16 12.65 -0.91
CA SER A 63 6.30 13.21 0.13
C SER A 63 7.11 13.78 1.30
N SER A 64 6.49 14.67 2.09
CA SER A 64 7.15 15.32 3.21
C SER A 64 7.81 14.33 4.15
N LYS A 65 9.01 14.68 4.59
CA LYS A 65 9.68 14.03 5.71
C LYS A 65 8.88 14.27 6.99
N ILE A 66 8.63 13.21 7.74
CA ILE A 66 7.97 13.28 9.04
C ILE A 66 8.85 12.61 10.11
N PRO A 67 8.74 13.02 11.39
CA PRO A 67 9.44 12.36 12.48
C PRO A 67 9.06 10.87 12.58
N ALA A 68 10.00 10.02 12.97
CA ALA A 68 9.74 8.59 13.15
C ALA A 68 8.58 8.31 14.14
N SER A 69 8.40 9.15 15.16
CA SER A 69 7.29 9.06 16.13
C SER A 69 5.91 9.33 15.55
N GLU A 70 5.84 10.02 14.39
CA GLU A 70 4.59 10.33 13.71
C GLU A 70 4.15 9.25 12.73
N HIS A 71 4.99 8.25 12.46
CA HIS A 71 4.59 7.05 11.71
C HIS A 71 3.67 6.19 12.57
N LYS A 72 2.41 6.62 12.64
CA LYS A 72 1.29 5.92 13.28
C LYS A 72 0.23 5.63 12.23
N LEU A 73 -0.38 4.46 12.28
CA LEU A 73 -1.40 4.08 11.30
C LEU A 73 -2.54 5.11 11.21
N GLU A 74 -2.99 5.65 12.35
CA GLU A 74 -4.02 6.68 12.40
C GLU A 74 -3.63 7.98 11.69
N ASN A 75 -2.35 8.38 11.74
CA ASN A 75 -1.85 9.56 11.06
C ASN A 75 -1.85 9.35 9.54
N HIS A 76 -1.32 8.22 9.08
CA HIS A 76 -1.33 7.88 7.65
C HIS A 76 -2.75 7.81 7.09
N ILE A 77 -3.69 7.21 7.84
CA ILE A 77 -5.12 7.19 7.48
C ILE A 77 -5.67 8.61 7.32
N ARG A 78 -5.40 9.49 8.28
CA ARG A 78 -5.88 10.88 8.28
C ARG A 78 -5.30 11.65 7.09
N TRP A 79 -4.02 11.52 6.80
CA TRP A 79 -3.37 12.20 5.68
C TRP A 79 -3.90 11.74 4.33
N ILE A 80 -4.09 10.43 4.14
CA ILE A 80 -4.65 9.92 2.88
C ILE A 80 -6.14 10.27 2.75
N ASN A 81 -6.90 10.32 3.84
CA ASN A 81 -8.26 10.83 3.80
C ASN A 81 -8.31 12.32 3.42
N ALA A 82 -7.35 13.14 3.89
CA ALA A 82 -7.23 14.54 3.48
C ALA A 82 -6.92 14.66 1.97
N VAL A 83 -6.09 13.76 1.40
CA VAL A 83 -5.88 13.69 -0.06
C VAL A 83 -7.20 13.41 -0.79
N LEU A 84 -7.98 12.42 -0.32
CA LEU A 84 -9.28 12.08 -0.94
C LEU A 84 -10.25 13.26 -0.91
N ASN A 85 -10.28 14.01 0.20
CA ASN A 85 -11.14 15.18 0.35
C ASN A 85 -10.73 16.33 -0.58
N GLU A 86 -9.41 16.60 -0.69
CA GLU A 86 -8.90 17.67 -1.57
C GLU A 86 -9.15 17.37 -3.06
N LEU A 87 -9.18 16.10 -3.43
CA LEU A 87 -9.47 15.67 -4.81
C LEU A 87 -10.96 15.79 -5.17
N GLU A 88 -11.84 16.05 -4.22
CA GLU A 88 -13.29 16.20 -4.39
C GLU A 88 -13.95 15.09 -5.19
N LEU A 89 -13.42 13.84 -5.03
CA LEU A 89 -13.95 12.68 -5.73
C LEU A 89 -15.34 12.31 -5.18
N LYS A 90 -16.22 11.86 -6.08
CA LYS A 90 -17.56 11.38 -5.72
C LYS A 90 -17.62 9.87 -5.59
N GLU A 91 -16.75 9.20 -6.32
CA GLU A 91 -16.67 7.75 -6.38
C GLU A 91 -15.27 7.34 -6.87
N LEU A 92 -14.84 6.14 -6.51
CA LEU A 92 -13.59 5.58 -6.99
C LEU A 92 -13.54 4.06 -6.89
N ILE A 93 -12.66 3.44 -7.69
CA ILE A 93 -12.14 2.11 -7.47
C ILE A 93 -10.82 2.23 -6.73
N TYR A 94 -10.62 1.36 -5.76
CA TYR A 94 -9.42 1.33 -4.94
C TYR A 94 -8.54 0.13 -5.26
N ALA A 95 -7.21 0.29 -5.25
CA ALA A 95 -6.30 -0.84 -5.15
C ALA A 95 -5.17 -0.57 -4.15
N GLY A 96 -4.83 -1.57 -3.35
CA GLY A 96 -3.80 -1.43 -2.32
C GLY A 96 -3.03 -2.70 -2.06
N GLN A 97 -1.73 -2.51 -1.77
CA GLN A 97 -0.78 -3.56 -1.44
C GLN A 97 -0.01 -3.21 -0.17
N ASP A 98 0.37 -4.20 0.65
CA ASP A 98 1.10 -4.02 1.91
C ASP A 98 0.41 -2.97 2.80
N TRP A 99 1.11 -1.97 3.33
CA TRP A 99 0.53 -0.87 4.11
C TRP A 99 -0.49 -0.03 3.31
N GLY A 100 -0.41 -0.05 1.98
CA GLY A 100 -1.44 0.57 1.16
C GLY A 100 -2.83 0.04 1.51
N GLY A 101 -3.00 -1.26 1.73
CA GLY A 101 -4.27 -1.85 2.13
C GLY A 101 -4.89 -1.19 3.38
N PRO A 102 -4.27 -1.29 4.56
CA PRO A 102 -4.81 -0.71 5.80
C PRO A 102 -4.95 0.82 5.75
N ILE A 103 -3.96 1.52 5.20
CA ILE A 103 -3.98 2.98 5.12
C ILE A 103 -5.12 3.45 4.23
N GLY A 104 -5.24 2.88 3.03
CA GLY A 104 -6.28 3.29 2.08
C GLY A 104 -7.68 2.90 2.52
N MET A 105 -7.89 1.66 2.97
CA MET A 105 -9.21 1.25 3.50
C MET A 105 -9.57 2.00 4.78
N GLY A 106 -8.58 2.33 5.61
CA GLY A 106 -8.78 3.20 6.76
C GLY A 106 -9.22 4.61 6.36
N ALA A 107 -8.59 5.20 5.35
CA ALA A 107 -8.98 6.50 4.81
C ALA A 107 -10.39 6.47 4.20
N LEU A 108 -10.72 5.43 3.45
CA LEU A 108 -12.03 5.23 2.84
C LEU A 108 -13.13 4.96 3.89
N SER A 109 -12.79 4.37 5.04
CA SER A 109 -13.74 4.19 6.14
C SER A 109 -14.26 5.51 6.71
N LEU A 110 -13.52 6.61 6.54
CA LEU A 110 -13.93 7.97 6.91
C LEU A 110 -14.79 8.63 5.83
N SER A 111 -14.81 8.08 4.62
CA SER A 111 -15.58 8.56 3.46
C SER A 111 -16.21 7.37 2.69
N PRO A 112 -17.06 6.55 3.35
CA PRO A 112 -17.44 5.23 2.87
C PRO A 112 -18.20 5.24 1.54
N ASN A 113 -18.87 6.34 1.21
CA ASN A 113 -19.65 6.47 -0.03
C ASN A 113 -18.77 6.57 -1.29
N LEU A 114 -17.48 6.87 -1.15
CA LEU A 114 -16.55 6.98 -2.28
C LEU A 114 -16.25 5.63 -2.91
N LEU A 115 -16.13 4.56 -2.12
CA LEU A 115 -15.66 3.27 -2.58
C LEU A 115 -16.75 2.51 -3.34
N LYS A 116 -16.50 2.20 -4.63
CA LYS A 116 -17.41 1.46 -5.50
C LYS A 116 -16.89 0.08 -5.89
N GLY A 117 -15.60 -0.16 -5.80
CA GLY A 117 -14.97 -1.44 -6.08
C GLY A 117 -13.53 -1.46 -5.61
N ALA A 118 -12.95 -2.64 -5.45
CA ALA A 118 -11.57 -2.76 -4.98
C ALA A 118 -10.80 -3.91 -5.64
N VAL A 119 -9.48 -3.72 -5.75
CA VAL A 119 -8.51 -4.80 -6.00
C VAL A 119 -7.56 -4.84 -4.82
N VAL A 120 -7.46 -5.99 -4.16
CA VAL A 120 -6.58 -6.17 -3.00
C VAL A 120 -5.43 -7.12 -3.34
N MET A 121 -4.22 -6.72 -2.94
CA MET A 121 -2.98 -7.39 -3.31
C MET A 121 -2.09 -7.54 -2.08
N ASN A 122 -1.64 -8.72 -1.77
CA ASN A 122 -0.73 -9.02 -0.63
C ASN A 122 -0.75 -7.97 0.48
N THR A 123 -1.84 -7.95 1.23
CA THR A 123 -2.12 -7.01 2.33
C THR A 123 -2.91 -7.69 3.45
N GLY A 124 -3.22 -6.98 4.53
CA GLY A 124 -4.01 -7.52 5.63
C GLY A 124 -4.89 -6.46 6.29
N PHE A 125 -6.09 -6.87 6.69
CA PHE A 125 -7.07 -5.98 7.35
C PHE A 125 -7.42 -6.41 8.76
N ASN A 126 -7.01 -7.62 9.18
CA ASN A 126 -7.42 -8.21 10.44
C ASN A 126 -6.60 -7.67 11.63
N ALA A 127 -7.29 -7.28 12.69
CA ALA A 127 -6.66 -6.91 13.95
C ALA A 127 -6.27 -8.17 14.76
N PRO A 128 -5.11 -8.19 15.42
CA PRO A 128 -4.74 -9.30 16.27
C PRO A 128 -5.61 -9.33 17.54
N THR A 129 -6.23 -10.46 17.81
CA THR A 129 -7.01 -10.71 19.05
C THR A 129 -6.14 -11.30 20.17
N LEU A 130 -5.00 -11.88 19.82
CA LEU A 130 -4.00 -12.45 20.72
C LEU A 130 -2.62 -11.92 20.32
N SER A 131 -1.65 -12.06 21.21
CA SER A 131 -0.25 -11.83 20.85
C SER A 131 0.18 -12.81 19.77
N ILE A 132 0.86 -12.32 18.74
CA ILE A 132 1.35 -13.10 17.62
C ILE A 132 2.87 -13.00 17.53
N ASP A 133 3.51 -14.10 17.19
CA ASP A 133 4.93 -14.07 16.88
C ASP A 133 5.14 -13.43 15.51
N LEU A 134 5.92 -12.38 15.51
CA LEU A 134 6.35 -11.73 14.26
C LEU A 134 7.42 -12.59 13.57
N SER A 135 7.51 -12.45 12.25
CA SER A 135 8.65 -13.03 11.53
C SER A 135 9.98 -12.59 12.14
N PRO A 136 11.06 -13.40 12.07
CA PRO A 136 12.37 -13.02 12.60
C PRO A 136 12.85 -11.64 12.11
N ALA A 137 12.56 -11.30 10.87
CA ALA A 137 12.88 -9.99 10.29
C ALA A 137 12.15 -8.85 11.02
N HIS A 138 10.82 -8.97 11.22
CA HIS A 138 10.04 -7.97 11.94
C HIS A 138 10.44 -7.88 13.42
N ALA A 139 10.69 -9.01 14.08
CA ALA A 139 11.16 -9.04 15.47
C ALA A 139 12.51 -8.30 15.61
N THR A 140 13.42 -8.50 14.65
CA THR A 140 14.73 -7.84 14.62
C THR A 140 14.59 -6.32 14.46
N VAL A 141 13.77 -5.84 13.52
CA VAL A 141 13.60 -4.40 13.28
C VAL A 141 12.86 -3.70 14.42
N LYS A 142 12.03 -4.42 15.21
CA LYS A 142 11.40 -3.89 16.42
C LYS A 142 12.38 -3.73 17.59
N THR A 143 13.53 -4.42 17.56
CA THR A 143 14.53 -4.29 18.62
C THR A 143 15.23 -2.93 18.49
N PRO A 144 15.17 -2.05 19.51
CA PRO A 144 15.85 -0.76 19.50
C PRO A 144 17.35 -0.91 19.25
N VAL A 145 17.93 0.05 18.55
CA VAL A 145 19.34 0.09 18.12
C VAL A 145 19.68 -0.93 17.04
N ILE A 146 19.24 -2.19 17.18
CA ILE A 146 19.54 -3.24 16.18
C ILE A 146 18.79 -2.96 14.88
N GLY A 147 17.51 -2.58 14.96
CA GLY A 147 16.73 -2.20 13.79
C GLY A 147 17.34 -1.02 13.04
N GLU A 148 17.75 0.02 13.74
CA GLU A 148 18.42 1.19 13.16
C GLU A 148 19.74 0.80 12.48
N LEU A 149 20.58 0.01 13.15
CA LEU A 149 21.86 -0.43 12.57
C LEU A 149 21.66 -1.24 11.29
N ILE A 150 20.68 -2.14 11.27
CA ILE A 150 20.42 -2.99 10.10
C ILE A 150 19.86 -2.17 8.94
N VAL A 151 18.85 -1.35 9.19
CA VAL A 151 18.08 -0.68 8.12
C VAL A 151 18.73 0.64 7.67
N GLU A 152 19.40 1.36 8.59
CA GLU A 152 19.93 2.69 8.29
C GLU A 152 21.43 2.70 8.02
N VAL A 153 22.21 1.75 8.56
CA VAL A 153 23.66 1.81 8.52
C VAL A 153 24.29 0.71 7.66
N PHE A 154 23.87 -0.55 7.87
CA PHE A 154 24.58 -1.67 7.25
C PHE A 154 24.07 -2.05 5.86
N PHE A 155 22.82 -1.71 5.53
CA PHE A 155 22.24 -2.15 4.28
C PHE A 155 21.32 -1.08 3.66
N SER A 156 21.55 -0.76 2.39
CA SER A 156 20.47 -0.22 1.59
C SER A 156 19.34 -1.24 1.56
N MET A 157 18.19 -0.90 2.16
CA MET A 157 17.02 -1.79 2.17
C MET A 157 16.65 -2.18 0.74
N PHE A 158 16.71 -1.22 -0.18
CA PHE A 158 16.27 -1.40 -1.57
C PHE A 158 17.10 -2.42 -2.35
N ASP A 159 18.39 -2.55 -2.07
CA ASP A 159 19.27 -3.53 -2.74
C ASP A 159 18.91 -4.98 -2.41
N ARG A 160 18.07 -5.20 -1.40
CA ARG A 160 17.68 -6.53 -0.93
C ARG A 160 16.22 -6.89 -1.20
N LEU A 161 15.43 -5.97 -1.72
CA LEU A 161 14.01 -6.24 -1.94
C LEU A 161 13.77 -7.28 -3.05
N GLY A 162 14.75 -7.55 -3.91
CA GLY A 162 14.71 -8.71 -4.79
C GLY A 162 14.54 -10.05 -4.06
N ASN A 163 14.99 -10.15 -2.80
CA ASN A 163 14.86 -11.38 -2.01
C ASN A 163 13.41 -11.66 -1.56
N VAL A 164 12.50 -10.71 -1.70
CA VAL A 164 11.08 -10.89 -1.36
C VAL A 164 10.21 -11.02 -2.62
N GLN A 165 10.83 -11.05 -3.80
CA GLN A 165 10.18 -11.26 -5.08
C GLN A 165 10.11 -12.75 -5.43
N GLY A 166 9.13 -13.13 -6.26
CA GLY A 166 9.05 -14.45 -6.87
C GLY A 166 10.14 -14.64 -7.92
N ASP A 167 10.35 -13.60 -8.73
CA ASP A 167 11.50 -13.45 -9.63
C ASP A 167 12.42 -12.34 -9.10
N PRO A 168 13.57 -12.66 -8.49
CA PRO A 168 14.52 -11.66 -8.01
C PRO A 168 15.02 -10.68 -9.08
N GLU A 169 15.02 -11.09 -10.36
CA GLU A 169 15.45 -10.24 -11.47
C GLU A 169 14.43 -9.12 -11.79
N SER A 170 13.19 -9.24 -11.31
CA SER A 170 12.18 -8.17 -11.40
C SER A 170 12.58 -6.91 -10.64
N TRP A 171 13.47 -7.06 -9.64
CA TRP A 171 13.98 -5.97 -8.81
C TRP A 171 15.43 -5.65 -9.19
N THR A 172 15.62 -4.94 -10.31
CA THR A 172 16.95 -4.57 -10.79
C THR A 172 17.60 -3.48 -9.93
N PRO A 173 18.93 -3.27 -10.03
CA PRO A 173 19.61 -2.15 -9.36
C PRO A 173 18.99 -0.78 -9.73
N GLU A 174 18.55 -0.60 -10.99
CA GLU A 174 17.88 0.63 -11.42
C GLU A 174 16.53 0.81 -10.71
N VAL A 175 15.74 -0.25 -10.58
CA VAL A 175 14.47 -0.23 -9.82
C VAL A 175 14.74 0.10 -8.36
N ALA A 176 15.76 -0.50 -7.75
CA ALA A 176 16.18 -0.19 -6.37
C ALA A 176 16.55 1.29 -6.22
N GLU A 177 17.30 1.86 -7.18
CA GLU A 177 17.67 3.28 -7.17
C GLU A 177 16.47 4.20 -7.36
N LEU A 178 15.52 3.87 -8.25
CA LEU A 178 14.30 4.65 -8.47
C LEU A 178 13.45 4.83 -7.19
N TYR A 179 13.41 3.82 -6.33
CA TYR A 179 12.70 3.92 -5.04
C TYR A 179 13.58 4.51 -3.94
N GLY A 180 14.85 4.11 -3.88
CA GLY A 180 15.75 4.49 -2.81
C GLY A 180 16.20 5.94 -2.89
N LYS A 181 16.57 6.41 -4.08
CA LYS A 181 17.13 7.74 -4.25
C LYS A 181 16.21 8.88 -3.79
N PRO A 182 14.93 8.94 -4.17
CA PRO A 182 14.03 9.99 -3.67
C PRO A 182 13.90 9.98 -2.15
N LEU A 183 13.88 8.79 -1.54
CA LEU A 183 13.80 8.63 -0.09
C LEU A 183 15.05 9.17 0.62
N TYR A 184 16.25 8.76 0.15
CA TYR A 184 17.51 9.15 0.76
C TYR A 184 17.85 10.62 0.51
N ASP A 185 17.68 11.10 -0.71
CA ASP A 185 17.90 12.51 -1.07
C ASP A 185 17.00 13.45 -0.26
N ASN A 186 15.78 13.01 0.04
CA ASN A 186 14.82 13.74 0.88
C ASN A 186 15.07 13.58 2.39
N GLY A 187 16.07 12.79 2.78
CA GLY A 187 16.46 12.57 4.19
C GLY A 187 15.45 11.76 5.00
N ASN A 188 14.70 10.86 4.36
CA ASN A 188 13.65 10.03 4.98
C ASN A 188 14.11 8.59 5.28
N ALA A 189 15.41 8.32 5.36
CA ALA A 189 15.96 6.97 5.58
C ALA A 189 15.36 6.20 6.77
N LYS A 190 14.81 6.91 7.75
CA LYS A 190 14.16 6.32 8.94
C LYS A 190 12.72 5.88 8.72
N ALA A 191 12.06 6.37 7.68
CA ALA A 191 10.64 6.12 7.45
C ALA A 191 10.32 4.64 7.23
N PRO A 192 11.05 3.86 6.40
CA PRO A 192 10.79 2.44 6.23
C PRO A 192 10.80 1.66 7.54
N LEU A 193 11.80 1.88 8.39
CA LEU A 193 11.89 1.24 9.69
C LEU A 193 10.71 1.62 10.60
N ALA A 194 10.35 2.90 10.63
CA ALA A 194 9.23 3.38 11.42
C ALA A 194 7.90 2.74 10.96
N MET A 195 7.70 2.59 9.65
CA MET A 195 6.52 1.90 9.10
C MET A 195 6.53 0.40 9.41
N MET A 196 7.68 -0.28 9.35
CA MET A 196 7.77 -1.68 9.79
C MET A 196 7.38 -1.86 11.26
N ARG A 197 7.68 -0.86 12.09
CA ARG A 197 7.29 -0.85 13.52
C ARG A 197 5.80 -0.62 13.77
N MET A 198 5.02 -0.23 12.76
CA MET A 198 3.56 -0.16 12.87
C MET A 198 2.90 -1.54 12.79
N VAL A 199 3.60 -2.60 12.37
CA VAL A 199 3.04 -3.97 12.29
C VAL A 199 2.60 -4.43 13.66
N THR A 200 1.33 -4.80 13.77
CA THR A 200 0.69 -5.22 15.03
C THR A 200 1.19 -6.60 15.47
N ASP A 201 1.59 -6.72 16.72
CA ASP A 201 2.03 -7.98 17.37
C ASP A 201 1.08 -8.43 18.48
N GLY A 202 0.02 -7.71 18.71
CA GLY A 202 -0.98 -8.05 19.71
C GLY A 202 -2.02 -6.94 19.95
N PRO A 203 -3.00 -7.22 20.84
CA PRO A 203 -4.10 -6.29 21.11
C PRO A 203 -3.67 -4.93 21.68
N SER A 204 -2.54 -4.88 22.37
CA SER A 204 -2.01 -3.66 22.99
C SER A 204 -1.15 -2.81 22.07
N HIS A 205 -0.87 -3.27 20.84
CA HIS A 205 -0.06 -2.50 19.90
C HIS A 205 -0.77 -1.18 19.49
N PRO A 206 -0.04 -0.04 19.37
CA PRO A 206 -0.64 1.26 19.04
C PRO A 206 -1.47 1.29 17.75
N SER A 207 -1.14 0.47 16.76
CA SER A 207 -1.91 0.38 15.50
C SER A 207 -3.19 -0.46 15.63
N THR A 208 -3.34 -1.28 16.68
CA THR A 208 -4.47 -2.23 16.79
C THR A 208 -5.84 -1.55 16.84
N PRO A 209 -6.05 -0.42 17.51
CA PRO A 209 -7.34 0.26 17.47
C PRO A 209 -7.76 0.70 16.07
N SER A 210 -6.80 1.15 15.25
CA SER A 210 -7.07 1.49 13.85
C SER A 210 -7.35 0.25 13.00
N MET A 211 -6.61 -0.84 13.22
CA MET A 211 -6.86 -2.11 12.53
C MET A 211 -8.25 -2.67 12.83
N ILE A 212 -8.74 -2.56 14.07
CA ILE A 212 -10.12 -2.97 14.43
C ILE A 212 -11.15 -2.17 13.62
N LYS A 213 -10.97 -0.86 13.48
CA LYS A 213 -11.88 -0.01 12.69
C LYS A 213 -11.85 -0.40 11.22
N ILE A 214 -10.66 -0.67 10.66
CA ILE A 214 -10.48 -1.10 9.27
C ILE A 214 -11.16 -2.45 9.04
N GLU A 215 -10.90 -3.43 9.89
CA GLU A 215 -11.50 -4.77 9.80
C GLU A 215 -13.04 -4.69 9.85
N ASN A 216 -13.59 -3.90 10.77
CA ASN A 216 -15.03 -3.70 10.85
C ASN A 216 -15.60 -3.06 9.58
N TYR A 217 -14.91 -2.05 9.03
CA TYR A 217 -15.32 -1.41 7.78
C TYR A 217 -15.28 -2.38 6.60
N VAL A 218 -14.17 -3.11 6.44
CA VAL A 218 -13.99 -4.09 5.36
C VAL A 218 -15.12 -5.14 5.38
N LYS A 219 -15.51 -5.63 6.55
CA LYS A 219 -16.61 -6.59 6.72
C LYS A 219 -18.00 -6.06 6.33
N THR A 220 -18.17 -4.74 6.22
CA THR A 220 -19.43 -4.13 5.77
C THR A 220 -19.52 -3.94 4.26
N LEU A 221 -18.43 -4.16 3.53
CA LEU A 221 -18.37 -3.90 2.11
C LEU A 221 -19.18 -4.94 1.31
N ASP A 222 -20.14 -4.46 0.53
CA ASP A 222 -20.87 -5.26 -0.47
C ASP A 222 -20.69 -4.61 -1.83
N ILE A 223 -19.48 -4.65 -2.34
CA ILE A 223 -19.03 -4.06 -3.59
C ILE A 223 -18.25 -5.10 -4.40
N PRO A 224 -18.05 -4.91 -5.70
CA PRO A 224 -17.13 -5.72 -6.48
C PRO A 224 -15.70 -5.67 -5.92
N VAL A 225 -15.14 -6.83 -5.59
CA VAL A 225 -13.76 -6.96 -5.14
C VAL A 225 -13.08 -8.06 -5.92
N GLU A 226 -11.85 -7.85 -6.31
CA GLU A 226 -10.94 -8.88 -6.83
C GLU A 226 -9.69 -8.98 -5.97
N ILE A 227 -9.16 -10.17 -5.84
CA ILE A 227 -7.93 -10.48 -5.10
C ILE A 227 -6.87 -10.93 -6.11
N VAL A 228 -5.73 -10.23 -6.17
CA VAL A 228 -4.54 -10.67 -6.89
C VAL A 228 -3.46 -10.96 -5.87
N TRP A 229 -2.95 -12.21 -5.85
CA TRP A 229 -2.10 -12.65 -4.77
C TRP A 229 -0.81 -13.28 -5.25
N GLY A 230 0.33 -12.76 -4.78
CA GLY A 230 1.65 -13.33 -4.98
C GLY A 230 1.93 -14.41 -3.95
N MET A 231 1.94 -15.66 -4.40
CA MET A 231 2.11 -16.84 -3.53
C MET A 231 3.55 -17.02 -3.06
N SER A 232 4.53 -16.46 -3.81
CA SER A 232 5.96 -16.49 -3.43
C SER A 232 6.36 -15.40 -2.44
N ASP A 233 5.43 -14.51 -2.06
CA ASP A 233 5.68 -13.48 -1.05
C ASP A 233 6.01 -14.11 0.33
N PRO A 234 7.25 -13.97 0.84
CA PRO A 234 7.63 -14.53 2.14
C PRO A 234 7.00 -13.82 3.34
N ILE A 235 6.39 -12.63 3.12
CA ILE A 235 5.81 -11.78 4.16
C ILE A 235 4.32 -12.07 4.29
N LEU A 236 3.57 -11.99 3.20
CA LEU A 236 2.11 -12.04 3.17
C LEU A 236 1.53 -13.18 2.35
N GLY A 237 2.34 -13.95 1.61
CA GLY A 237 1.82 -15.02 0.73
C GLY A 237 0.89 -15.99 1.44
N LYS A 238 1.20 -16.36 2.69
CA LYS A 238 0.40 -17.26 3.53
C LYS A 238 -0.87 -16.63 4.12
N ALA A 239 -1.08 -15.34 3.93
CA ALA A 239 -2.25 -14.64 4.48
C ALA A 239 -3.48 -14.67 3.56
N LEU A 240 -3.37 -15.25 2.35
CA LEU A 240 -4.48 -15.36 1.39
C LEU A 240 -5.78 -15.91 2.01
N PRO A 241 -5.78 -17.01 2.82
CA PRO A 241 -7.03 -17.51 3.39
C PRO A 241 -7.78 -16.48 4.25
N ARG A 242 -7.06 -15.62 4.97
CA ARG A 242 -7.69 -14.52 5.74
C ARG A 242 -8.26 -13.44 4.83
N MET A 243 -7.67 -13.22 3.67
CA MET A 243 -8.21 -12.28 2.69
C MET A 243 -9.49 -12.83 2.05
N GLU A 244 -9.53 -14.13 1.75
CA GLU A 244 -10.74 -14.81 1.26
C GLU A 244 -11.87 -14.80 2.31
N GLU A 245 -11.56 -14.89 3.60
CA GLU A 245 -12.54 -14.72 4.68
C GLU A 245 -13.12 -13.29 4.72
N ASN A 246 -12.31 -12.26 4.44
CA ASN A 246 -12.79 -10.88 4.37
C ASN A 246 -13.67 -10.63 3.15
N PHE A 247 -13.40 -11.30 2.03
CA PHE A 247 -14.10 -11.14 0.75
C PHE A 247 -14.49 -12.49 0.13
N PRO A 248 -15.45 -13.22 0.73
CA PRO A 248 -15.75 -14.60 0.33
C PRO A 248 -16.37 -14.76 -1.06
N LYS A 249 -16.79 -13.67 -1.69
CA LYS A 249 -17.33 -13.66 -3.05
C LYS A 249 -16.30 -13.19 -4.10
N ALA A 250 -15.13 -12.71 -3.67
CA ALA A 250 -14.16 -12.13 -4.57
C ALA A 250 -13.45 -13.21 -5.40
N PRO A 251 -13.37 -13.05 -6.72
CA PRO A 251 -12.46 -13.86 -7.53
C PRO A 251 -11.01 -13.68 -7.07
N VAL A 252 -10.25 -14.78 -7.08
CA VAL A 252 -8.85 -14.81 -6.67
C VAL A 252 -7.97 -15.18 -7.86
N THR A 253 -7.03 -14.32 -8.18
CA THR A 253 -5.93 -14.59 -9.12
C THR A 253 -4.66 -14.86 -8.31
N GLN A 254 -4.28 -16.13 -8.20
CA GLN A 254 -3.01 -16.55 -7.59
C GLN A 254 -1.90 -16.49 -8.64
N THR A 255 -0.76 -15.95 -8.28
CA THR A 255 0.43 -15.81 -9.13
C THR A 255 1.66 -16.30 -8.40
N ASP A 256 2.74 -16.57 -9.13
CA ASP A 256 4.05 -16.92 -8.56
C ASP A 256 4.85 -15.69 -8.12
N ALA A 257 4.25 -14.49 -8.19
CA ALA A 257 4.89 -13.24 -7.78
C ALA A 257 5.19 -13.22 -6.27
N GLY A 258 6.16 -12.40 -5.91
CA GLY A 258 6.51 -12.10 -4.52
C GLY A 258 5.75 -10.90 -3.97
N HIS A 259 6.47 -10.13 -3.11
CA HIS A 259 5.83 -9.06 -2.33
C HIS A 259 5.40 -7.86 -3.16
N PHE A 260 6.22 -7.43 -4.12
CA PHE A 260 5.91 -6.30 -5.00
C PHE A 260 5.38 -6.80 -6.33
N LEU A 261 4.16 -7.35 -6.31
CA LEU A 261 3.48 -7.94 -7.47
C LEU A 261 3.45 -7.01 -8.68
N GLN A 262 3.41 -5.70 -8.43
CA GLN A 262 3.33 -4.68 -9.46
C GLN A 262 4.55 -4.67 -10.39
N GLU A 263 5.67 -5.18 -9.90
CA GLU A 263 6.89 -5.33 -10.71
C GLU A 263 6.89 -6.62 -11.56
N GLU A 264 6.15 -7.65 -11.13
CA GLU A 264 6.20 -8.99 -11.70
C GLU A 264 4.98 -9.34 -12.56
N VAL A 265 3.77 -8.96 -12.11
CA VAL A 265 2.49 -9.35 -12.73
C VAL A 265 1.57 -8.12 -12.92
N PRO A 266 2.06 -7.05 -13.57
CA PRO A 266 1.27 -5.84 -13.76
C PRO A 266 0.02 -6.07 -14.63
N ASP A 267 0.06 -6.99 -15.57
CA ASP A 267 -1.04 -7.28 -16.48
C ASP A 267 -2.22 -7.93 -15.76
N GLU A 268 -1.97 -8.88 -14.85
CA GLU A 268 -2.99 -9.52 -14.02
C GLU A 268 -3.70 -8.51 -13.14
N ILE A 269 -2.96 -7.55 -12.59
CA ILE A 269 -3.51 -6.48 -11.76
C ILE A 269 -4.33 -5.51 -12.61
N ALA A 270 -3.84 -5.12 -13.79
CA ALA A 270 -4.59 -4.27 -14.73
C ALA A 270 -5.89 -4.94 -15.16
N GLN A 271 -5.87 -6.23 -15.48
CA GLN A 271 -7.08 -6.99 -15.83
C GLN A 271 -8.08 -7.08 -14.67
N ALA A 272 -7.61 -7.28 -13.44
CA ALA A 272 -8.47 -7.25 -12.25
C ALA A 272 -9.17 -5.89 -12.09
N LEU A 273 -8.42 -4.78 -12.25
CA LEU A 273 -8.98 -3.43 -12.24
C LEU A 273 -10.04 -3.20 -13.33
N ILE A 274 -9.78 -3.70 -14.55
CA ILE A 274 -10.73 -3.61 -15.68
C ILE A 274 -12.03 -4.40 -15.37
N ARG A 275 -11.91 -5.61 -14.79
CA ARG A 275 -13.08 -6.42 -14.41
C ARG A 275 -13.92 -5.72 -13.33
N VAL A 276 -13.27 -5.16 -12.29
CA VAL A 276 -13.96 -4.37 -11.27
C VAL A 276 -14.63 -3.13 -11.88
N LEU A 277 -13.92 -2.43 -12.78
CA LEU A 277 -14.46 -1.24 -13.46
C LEU A 277 -15.71 -1.57 -14.27
N SER A 278 -15.76 -2.71 -14.95
CA SER A 278 -16.94 -3.12 -15.72
C SER A 278 -18.16 -3.33 -14.83
N GLN A 279 -17.98 -3.93 -13.65
CA GLN A 279 -19.07 -4.17 -12.69
C GLN A 279 -19.58 -2.89 -12.01
N VAL A 280 -18.73 -1.88 -11.85
CA VAL A 280 -19.11 -0.60 -11.22
C VAL A 280 -19.92 0.30 -12.17
N LYS A 281 -19.72 0.15 -13.48
CA LYS A 281 -20.40 0.97 -14.50
C LYS A 281 -21.76 0.44 -14.94
N GLU A 282 -22.12 -0.78 -14.53
CA GLU A 282 -23.45 -1.37 -14.73
C GLU A 282 -24.42 -0.93 -13.62
#